data_116539560c5f574e7170c791ce6a7658
#
_entry.id   116539560c5f574e7170c791ce6a7658
#
_cell.length_a   1.000
_cell.length_b   1.000
_cell.length_c   1.000
_cell.angle_alpha   90.00
_cell.angle_beta   90.00
_cell.angle_gamma   90.00
#
_symmetry.space_group_name_H-M   'P 1'
#
loop_
_entity.id
_entity.type
_entity.pdbx_description
1 polymer ?
#
loop_
_entity_poly.entity_id
_entity_poly.type
_entity_poly.pdbx_seq_one_letter_code
_entity_poly.pdbx_strand_id
1 'polypeptide(L)'
;MITLRNIIAKTPLFLRVVSLYVVIGVLLGLVFQFQTVQNKTSFNIVSVRQEKIINQPKPAIKATIKGEPSSLVMERLDINLPIEAGIYNKETNDWTLSNDAVYYAQITSLPNNQRGVTFLYGHNNKFVLGRLGELVVGDIINLTTKNGHNFTYTYNHDVIVPPDLTTVLYDNPESPQLIIMTCEGIWSQARRLMYFDLQDVT
;
A
#
# COMPACT_ATOMS: atom_id res chain seq x y z
N MET A 1 -57.24 -28.43 -11.34
CA MET A 1 -56.10 -27.50 -11.23
C MET A 1 -55.75 -27.02 -12.63
N ILE A 2 -56.11 -25.79 -13.02
CA ILE A 2 -55.88 -25.23 -14.36
C ILE A 2 -54.46 -24.67 -14.33
N THR A 3 -53.55 -25.28 -15.04
CA THR A 3 -52.14 -24.81 -15.09
C THR A 3 -52.03 -23.56 -15.94
N LEU A 4 -51.25 -22.57 -15.51
CA LEU A 4 -50.94 -21.31 -16.19
C LEU A 4 -50.65 -21.50 -17.72
N ARG A 5 -50.06 -22.64 -18.08
CA ARG A 5 -49.66 -23.03 -19.43
C ARG A 5 -50.89 -23.16 -20.39
N ASN A 6 -52.05 -23.53 -19.87
CA ASN A 6 -53.27 -23.69 -20.69
C ASN A 6 -54.00 -22.38 -20.97
N ILE A 7 -53.78 -21.34 -20.17
CA ILE A 7 -54.37 -20.02 -20.35
C ILE A 7 -53.63 -19.28 -21.47
N ILE A 8 -52.30 -19.40 -21.52
CA ILE A 8 -51.46 -18.73 -22.54
C ILE A 8 -51.70 -19.26 -23.95
N ALA A 9 -52.07 -20.56 -24.09
CA ALA A 9 -52.28 -21.21 -25.38
C ALA A 9 -53.54 -20.71 -26.11
N LYS A 10 -54.54 -20.17 -25.41
CA LYS A 10 -55.84 -19.74 -25.98
C LYS A 10 -55.97 -18.25 -26.26
N THR A 11 -54.96 -17.43 -25.86
CA THR A 11 -55.02 -15.98 -26.12
C THR A 11 -54.57 -15.66 -27.54
N PRO A 12 -55.29 -14.78 -28.27
CA PRO A 12 -54.88 -14.35 -29.63
C PRO A 12 -53.52 -13.65 -29.58
N LEU A 13 -52.74 -13.84 -30.62
CA LEU A 13 -51.38 -13.32 -30.74
C LEU A 13 -51.26 -11.81 -30.39
N PHE A 14 -52.28 -11.03 -30.82
CA PHE A 14 -52.34 -9.60 -30.53
C PHE A 14 -52.34 -9.28 -29.04
N LEU A 15 -53.18 -10.01 -28.24
CA LEU A 15 -53.18 -9.80 -26.77
C LEU A 15 -51.85 -10.16 -26.08
N ARG A 16 -51.12 -11.14 -26.61
CA ARG A 16 -49.77 -11.49 -26.08
C ARG A 16 -48.76 -10.39 -26.35
N VAL A 17 -48.80 -9.81 -27.54
CA VAL A 17 -47.90 -8.70 -27.92
C VAL A 17 -48.21 -7.46 -27.07
N VAL A 18 -49.49 -7.08 -26.91
CA VAL A 18 -49.88 -5.95 -26.07
C VAL A 18 -49.46 -6.17 -24.60
N SER A 19 -49.67 -7.36 -24.08
CA SER A 19 -49.25 -7.71 -22.70
C SER A 19 -47.73 -7.57 -22.51
N LEU A 20 -46.94 -7.98 -23.50
CA LEU A 20 -45.50 -7.86 -23.47
C LEU A 20 -45.04 -6.39 -23.39
N TYR A 21 -45.64 -5.51 -24.22
CA TYR A 21 -45.34 -4.08 -24.21
C TYR A 21 -45.72 -3.40 -22.89
N VAL A 22 -46.85 -3.78 -22.27
CA VAL A 22 -47.27 -3.27 -20.97
C VAL A 22 -46.24 -3.69 -19.87
N VAL A 23 -45.80 -4.93 -19.88
CA VAL A 23 -44.79 -5.41 -18.91
C VAL A 23 -43.47 -4.67 -19.09
N ILE A 24 -43.01 -4.49 -20.33
CA ILE A 24 -41.78 -3.76 -20.64
C ILE A 24 -41.91 -2.29 -20.19
N GLY A 25 -43.02 -1.65 -20.45
CA GLY A 25 -43.26 -0.27 -20.05
C GLY A 25 -43.23 -0.07 -18.53
N VAL A 26 -43.85 -1.00 -17.78
CA VAL A 26 -43.82 -0.99 -16.31
C VAL A 26 -42.39 -1.17 -15.79
N LEU A 27 -41.63 -2.11 -16.35
CA LEU A 27 -40.23 -2.34 -15.95
C LEU A 27 -39.36 -1.11 -16.24
N LEU A 28 -39.49 -0.49 -17.39
CA LEU A 28 -38.76 0.74 -17.73
C LEU A 28 -39.13 1.90 -16.79
N GLY A 29 -40.43 2.04 -16.45
CA GLY A 29 -40.87 3.03 -15.48
C GLY A 29 -40.29 2.84 -14.10
N LEU A 30 -40.21 1.59 -13.62
CA LEU A 30 -39.59 1.26 -12.31
C LEU A 30 -38.08 1.57 -12.32
N VAL A 31 -37.38 1.25 -13.40
CA VAL A 31 -35.95 1.57 -13.54
C VAL A 31 -35.75 3.09 -13.53
N PHE A 32 -36.58 3.83 -14.24
CA PHE A 32 -36.49 5.29 -14.27
C PHE A 32 -36.77 5.93 -12.90
N GLN A 33 -37.76 5.42 -12.17
CA GLN A 33 -38.05 5.88 -10.81
C GLN A 33 -36.89 5.54 -9.86
N PHE A 34 -36.29 4.35 -9.99
CA PHE A 34 -35.14 3.97 -9.20
C PHE A 34 -33.92 4.88 -9.41
N GLN A 35 -33.65 5.27 -10.66
CA GLN A 35 -32.57 6.21 -10.99
C GLN A 35 -32.82 7.63 -10.43
N THR A 36 -34.08 8.10 -10.47
CA THR A 36 -34.41 9.42 -9.90
C THR A 36 -34.30 9.46 -8.39
N VAL A 37 -34.61 8.37 -7.69
CA VAL A 37 -34.40 8.24 -6.23
C VAL A 37 -32.91 8.23 -5.90
N GLN A 38 -32.10 7.49 -6.63
CA GLN A 38 -30.65 7.44 -6.43
C GLN A 38 -30.00 8.80 -6.63
N ASN A 39 -30.41 9.55 -7.67
CA ASN A 39 -29.87 10.88 -7.94
C ASN A 39 -30.23 11.90 -6.84
N LYS A 40 -31.43 11.84 -6.27
CA LYS A 40 -31.82 12.70 -5.14
C LYS A 40 -31.03 12.38 -3.87
N THR A 41 -30.79 11.09 -3.59
CA THR A 41 -30.01 10.66 -2.41
C THR A 41 -28.54 11.07 -2.55
N SER A 42 -27.97 10.95 -3.76
CA SER A 42 -26.60 11.38 -4.02
C SER A 42 -26.43 12.91 -3.88
N PHE A 43 -27.41 13.71 -4.31
CA PHE A 43 -27.34 15.16 -4.17
C PHE A 43 -27.39 15.62 -2.71
N ASN A 44 -28.22 14.98 -1.88
CA ASN A 44 -28.29 15.31 -0.46
C ASN A 44 -27.03 14.86 0.32
N ILE A 45 -26.39 13.75 -0.06
CA ILE A 45 -25.15 13.30 0.57
C ILE A 45 -24.00 14.26 0.20
N VAL A 46 -23.93 14.76 -1.03
CA VAL A 46 -22.89 15.70 -1.45
C VAL A 46 -23.03 17.05 -0.74
N SER A 47 -24.25 17.58 -0.61
CA SER A 47 -24.46 18.87 0.08
C SER A 47 -24.17 18.79 1.60
N VAL A 48 -24.63 17.70 2.28
CA VAL A 48 -24.33 17.49 3.70
C VAL A 48 -22.82 17.24 3.93
N ARG A 49 -22.16 16.56 2.98
CA ARG A 49 -20.72 16.33 3.06
C ARG A 49 -19.89 17.61 2.86
N GLN A 50 -20.33 18.51 1.98
CA GLN A 50 -19.69 19.81 1.78
C GLN A 50 -19.85 20.73 3.00
N GLU A 51 -21.03 20.83 3.61
CA GLU A 51 -21.22 21.60 4.84
C GLU A 51 -20.36 21.06 6.00
N LYS A 52 -20.25 19.73 6.13
CA LYS A 52 -19.43 19.12 7.19
C LYS A 52 -17.92 19.32 6.96
N ILE A 53 -17.48 19.42 5.70
CA ILE A 53 -16.08 19.68 5.35
C ILE A 53 -15.73 21.16 5.57
N ILE A 54 -16.64 22.09 5.29
CA ILE A 54 -16.42 23.55 5.45
C ILE A 54 -16.28 23.93 6.93
N ASN A 55 -16.94 23.20 7.82
CA ASN A 55 -16.90 23.48 9.28
C ASN A 55 -15.86 22.64 10.05
N GLN A 56 -15.10 21.75 9.39
CA GLN A 56 -13.95 21.13 10.05
C GLN A 56 -12.77 22.11 9.99
N PRO A 57 -12.08 22.34 11.13
CA PRO A 57 -10.83 23.08 11.10
C PRO A 57 -9.90 22.37 10.09
N LYS A 58 -9.41 23.15 9.11
CA LYS A 58 -8.44 22.65 8.12
C LYS A 58 -7.36 21.88 8.88
N PRO A 59 -7.10 20.58 8.54
CA PRO A 59 -6.04 19.84 9.22
C PRO A 59 -4.77 20.68 9.19
N ALA A 60 -4.17 20.91 10.35
CA ALA A 60 -2.89 21.58 10.41
C ALA A 60 -1.93 20.84 9.49
N ILE A 61 -1.41 21.50 8.48
CA ILE A 61 -0.42 20.92 7.58
C ILE A 61 0.79 20.62 8.44
N LYS A 62 0.98 19.36 8.84
CA LYS A 62 2.22 18.97 9.53
C LYS A 62 3.38 19.31 8.61
N ALA A 63 4.36 20.03 9.15
CA ALA A 63 5.58 20.32 8.39
C ALA A 63 6.17 19.00 7.86
N THR A 64 6.57 19.01 6.61
CA THR A 64 7.23 17.83 6.00
C THR A 64 8.62 17.70 6.58
N ILE A 65 8.84 16.63 7.32
CA ILE A 65 10.15 16.23 7.82
C ILE A 65 10.66 15.12 6.89
N LYS A 66 11.85 15.29 6.33
CA LYS A 66 12.51 14.28 5.49
C LYS A 66 14.02 14.48 5.51
N GLY A 67 14.77 13.41 5.24
CA GLY A 67 16.22 13.50 5.16
C GLY A 67 16.84 12.26 4.50
N GLU A 68 18.06 12.42 3.99
CA GLU A 68 18.85 11.29 3.49
C GLU A 68 19.27 10.41 4.66
N PRO A 69 19.04 9.07 4.63
CA PRO A 69 19.37 8.19 5.73
C PRO A 69 20.90 8.09 5.90
N SER A 70 21.38 7.98 7.14
CA SER A 70 22.78 7.91 7.49
C SER A 70 23.16 6.74 8.39
N SER A 71 22.28 6.31 9.27
CA SER A 71 22.53 5.15 10.13
C SER A 71 21.23 4.43 10.50
N LEU A 72 21.38 3.15 10.80
CA LEU A 72 20.34 2.22 11.22
C LEU A 72 20.73 1.57 12.55
N VAL A 73 19.85 1.66 13.55
CA VAL A 73 20.06 1.05 14.86
C VAL A 73 18.88 0.17 15.24
N MET A 74 19.17 -1.05 15.65
CA MET A 74 18.20 -1.99 16.20
C MET A 74 18.84 -2.64 17.43
N GLU A 75 18.56 -2.08 18.60
CA GLU A 75 19.24 -2.46 19.86
C GLU A 75 19.04 -3.93 20.22
N ARG A 76 17.81 -4.46 20.10
CA ARG A 76 17.53 -5.85 20.45
C ARG A 76 18.35 -6.86 19.64
N LEU A 77 18.69 -6.53 18.42
CA LEU A 77 19.49 -7.39 17.54
C LEU A 77 20.96 -6.99 17.47
N ASP A 78 21.40 -6.03 18.32
CA ASP A 78 22.77 -5.52 18.30
C ASP A 78 23.23 -5.13 16.87
N ILE A 79 22.32 -4.48 16.12
CA ILE A 79 22.59 -3.94 14.79
C ILE A 79 22.78 -2.44 14.92
N ASN A 80 23.95 -1.97 14.49
CA ASN A 80 24.29 -0.54 14.37
C ASN A 80 25.15 -0.36 13.12
N LEU A 81 24.55 0.11 12.03
CA LEU A 81 25.17 0.14 10.70
C LEU A 81 25.03 1.51 10.06
N PRO A 82 26.07 1.97 9.34
CA PRO A 82 25.92 3.11 8.45
C PRO A 82 24.98 2.77 7.29
N ILE A 83 24.29 3.79 6.80
CA ILE A 83 23.49 3.70 5.57
C ILE A 83 24.16 4.56 4.50
N GLU A 84 24.42 3.94 3.36
CA GLU A 84 24.99 4.58 2.18
C GLU A 84 24.00 4.62 1.03
N ALA A 85 24.25 5.49 0.05
CA ALA A 85 23.46 5.56 -1.16
C ALA A 85 23.77 4.37 -2.08
N GLY A 86 22.75 3.57 -2.38
CA GLY A 86 22.89 2.42 -3.24
C GLY A 86 22.74 2.79 -4.72
N ILE A 87 23.63 2.30 -5.54
CA ILE A 87 23.65 2.51 -7.00
C ILE A 87 23.44 1.16 -7.68
N TYR A 88 22.50 1.12 -8.64
CA TYR A 88 22.34 -0.02 -9.53
C TYR A 88 23.24 0.16 -10.76
N ASN A 89 24.17 -0.76 -10.96
CA ASN A 89 25.02 -0.81 -12.15
C ASN A 89 24.31 -1.62 -13.24
N LYS A 90 23.91 -0.93 -14.33
CA LYS A 90 23.21 -1.55 -15.46
C LYS A 90 24.12 -2.46 -16.31
N GLU A 91 25.42 -2.25 -16.29
CA GLU A 91 26.36 -3.05 -17.11
C GLU A 91 26.62 -4.42 -16.48
N THR A 92 26.75 -4.47 -15.15
CA THR A 92 26.97 -5.70 -14.39
C THR A 92 25.68 -6.34 -13.88
N ASN A 93 24.55 -5.62 -13.95
CA ASN A 93 23.25 -5.98 -13.39
C ASN A 93 23.30 -6.18 -11.88
N ASP A 94 24.14 -5.40 -11.18
CA ASP A 94 24.39 -5.54 -9.76
C ASP A 94 24.04 -4.25 -8.99
N TRP A 95 23.66 -4.43 -7.72
CA TRP A 95 23.52 -3.38 -6.75
C TRP A 95 24.81 -3.21 -5.94
N THR A 96 25.12 -1.98 -5.53
CA THR A 96 26.20 -1.72 -4.59
C THR A 96 25.97 -2.49 -3.31
N LEU A 97 26.94 -3.25 -2.84
CA LEU A 97 26.90 -4.02 -1.60
C LEU A 97 28.25 -4.00 -0.91
N SER A 98 28.28 -4.01 0.42
CA SER A 98 29.46 -4.21 1.25
C SER A 98 29.15 -5.09 2.46
N ASN A 99 30.19 -5.44 3.24
CA ASN A 99 30.03 -6.25 4.45
C ASN A 99 29.94 -5.42 5.74
N ASP A 100 29.80 -4.12 5.65
CA ASP A 100 29.85 -3.19 6.79
C ASP A 100 28.79 -2.06 6.70
N ALA A 101 27.97 -2.02 5.66
CA ALA A 101 26.94 -1.02 5.48
C ALA A 101 25.62 -1.60 4.96
N VAL A 102 24.55 -0.87 5.19
CA VAL A 102 23.25 -1.00 4.54
C VAL A 102 23.12 0.07 3.47
N TYR A 103 22.44 -0.21 2.39
CA TYR A 103 22.27 0.72 1.29
C TYR A 103 20.80 1.12 1.12
N TYR A 104 20.55 2.41 0.80
CA TYR A 104 19.20 2.81 0.40
C TYR A 104 19.07 2.94 -1.11
N ALA A 105 17.96 2.46 -1.64
CA ALA A 105 17.64 2.54 -3.06
C ALA A 105 17.20 3.98 -3.42
N GLN A 106 18.05 4.74 -4.11
CA GLN A 106 17.83 6.16 -4.40
C GLN A 106 16.58 6.47 -5.22
N ILE A 107 15.98 5.47 -5.87
CA ILE A 107 14.74 5.62 -6.63
C ILE A 107 13.49 5.60 -5.74
N THR A 108 13.62 5.27 -4.45
CA THR A 108 12.53 5.24 -3.49
C THR A 108 12.44 6.55 -2.69
N SER A 109 11.39 6.70 -1.88
CA SER A 109 11.24 7.89 -1.04
C SER A 109 12.35 7.96 0.01
N LEU A 110 12.85 9.14 0.28
CA LEU A 110 13.63 9.38 1.50
C LEU A 110 12.77 9.13 2.74
N PRO A 111 13.37 8.76 3.90
CA PRO A 111 12.65 8.77 5.17
C PRO A 111 11.90 10.08 5.35
N ASN A 112 10.60 9.99 5.63
CA ASN A 112 9.74 11.16 5.76
C ASN A 112 8.51 10.86 6.63
N ASN A 113 7.81 11.91 7.05
CA ASN A 113 6.59 11.81 7.87
C ASN A 113 5.29 11.93 7.05
N GLN A 114 5.33 11.78 5.73
CA GLN A 114 4.17 11.99 4.84
C GLN A 114 3.65 10.69 4.25
N ARG A 115 4.41 10.04 3.36
CA ARG A 115 3.98 8.87 2.58
C ARG A 115 5.13 8.19 1.85
N GLY A 116 4.83 7.02 1.30
CA GLY A 116 5.75 6.29 0.42
C GLY A 116 6.68 5.34 1.15
N VAL A 117 7.52 4.67 0.40
CA VAL A 117 8.45 3.65 0.88
C VAL A 117 9.87 4.18 0.88
N THR A 118 10.55 4.05 2.01
CA THR A 118 12.02 4.08 2.09
C THR A 118 12.51 2.64 1.99
N PHE A 119 13.34 2.34 0.98
CA PHE A 119 13.80 0.98 0.75
C PHE A 119 15.29 0.84 1.04
N LEU A 120 15.61 -0.04 1.98
CA LEU A 120 16.98 -0.39 2.35
C LEU A 120 17.29 -1.82 1.91
N TYR A 121 18.58 -2.11 1.66
CA TYR A 121 19.02 -3.46 1.35
C TYR A 121 20.46 -3.71 1.82
N GLY A 122 20.80 -4.98 2.01
CA GLY A 122 22.14 -5.38 2.44
C GLY A 122 22.30 -6.90 2.46
N HIS A 123 23.53 -7.34 2.70
CA HIS A 123 23.84 -8.76 2.78
C HIS A 123 23.16 -9.48 3.94
N ASN A 124 22.72 -10.72 3.68
CA ASN A 124 22.28 -11.66 4.71
C ASN A 124 23.51 -12.37 5.33
N ASN A 125 24.27 -11.64 6.12
CA ASN A 125 25.37 -12.19 6.86
C ASN A 125 25.42 -11.60 8.29
N LYS A 126 26.21 -12.21 9.17
CA LYS A 126 26.26 -11.85 10.60
C LYS A 126 26.76 -10.41 10.88
N PHE A 127 27.38 -9.76 9.91
CA PHE A 127 27.93 -8.42 10.05
C PHE A 127 26.99 -7.33 9.58
N VAL A 128 25.98 -7.67 8.76
CA VAL A 128 25.04 -6.73 8.18
C VAL A 128 23.62 -7.07 8.64
N LEU A 129 22.83 -7.76 7.82
CA LEU A 129 21.41 -7.97 8.07
C LEU A 129 21.04 -9.42 8.45
N GLY A 130 22.01 -10.30 8.67
CA GLY A 130 21.76 -11.73 8.93
C GLY A 130 20.94 -12.01 10.19
N ARG A 131 20.95 -11.10 11.17
CA ARG A 131 20.13 -11.24 12.39
C ARG A 131 18.67 -10.79 12.22
N LEU A 132 18.31 -10.20 11.08
CA LEU A 132 16.92 -9.79 10.82
C LEU A 132 15.91 -10.96 10.76
N GLY A 133 16.40 -12.19 10.57
CA GLY A 133 15.56 -13.38 10.71
C GLY A 133 15.04 -13.63 12.15
N GLU A 134 15.61 -12.95 13.16
CA GLU A 134 15.22 -13.03 14.57
C GLU A 134 14.14 -11.99 14.95
N LEU A 135 13.66 -11.18 14.00
CA LEU A 135 12.64 -10.15 14.25
C LEU A 135 11.35 -10.75 14.80
N VAL A 136 10.76 -10.04 15.76
CA VAL A 136 9.41 -10.29 16.25
C VAL A 136 8.55 -9.03 16.09
N VAL A 137 7.27 -9.21 15.79
CA VAL A 137 6.33 -8.09 15.62
C VAL A 137 6.38 -7.16 16.84
N GLY A 138 6.56 -5.88 16.58
CA GLY A 138 6.73 -4.86 17.61
C GLY A 138 8.20 -4.44 17.86
N ASP A 139 9.18 -5.10 17.25
CA ASP A 139 10.58 -4.67 17.35
C ASP A 139 10.77 -3.27 16.77
N ILE A 140 11.61 -2.50 17.44
CA ILE A 140 11.89 -1.10 17.09
C ILE A 140 13.20 -0.99 16.30
N ILE A 141 13.15 -0.17 15.27
CA ILE A 141 14.31 0.25 14.51
C ILE A 141 14.35 1.79 14.45
N ASN A 142 15.53 2.35 14.68
CA ASN A 142 15.79 3.78 14.56
C ASN A 142 16.64 4.05 13.33
N LEU A 143 16.17 4.97 12.49
CA LEU A 143 16.86 5.43 11.30
C LEU A 143 17.18 6.91 11.48
N THR A 144 18.46 7.25 11.54
CA THR A 144 18.92 8.64 11.63
C THR A 144 19.24 9.15 10.23
N THR A 145 18.97 10.43 10.01
CA THR A 145 19.23 11.11 8.74
C THR A 145 20.42 12.07 8.84
N LYS A 146 21.05 12.43 7.70
CA LYS A 146 22.17 13.36 7.64
C LYS A 146 21.86 14.76 8.18
N ASN A 147 20.60 15.15 8.13
CA ASN A 147 20.12 16.44 8.68
C ASN A 147 19.60 16.33 10.13
N GLY A 148 19.89 15.22 10.83
CA GLY A 148 19.73 15.07 12.26
C GLY A 148 18.35 14.60 12.73
N HIS A 149 17.42 14.26 11.83
CA HIS A 149 16.15 13.65 12.22
C HIS A 149 16.31 12.17 12.55
N ASN A 150 15.59 11.72 13.54
CA ASN A 150 15.47 10.31 13.90
C ASN A 150 14.05 9.81 13.62
N PHE A 151 13.95 8.77 12.80
CA PHE A 151 12.71 8.11 12.43
C PHE A 151 12.64 6.76 13.16
N THR A 152 11.65 6.61 14.02
CA THR A 152 11.40 5.37 14.75
C THR A 152 10.33 4.56 14.04
N TYR A 153 10.67 3.34 13.64
CA TYR A 153 9.75 2.41 12.98
C TYR A 153 9.55 1.16 13.83
N THR A 154 8.40 0.51 13.65
CA THR A 154 8.07 -0.75 14.30
C THR A 154 7.88 -1.85 13.26
N TYR A 155 8.53 -3.00 13.48
CA TYR A 155 8.40 -4.18 12.62
C TYR A 155 6.97 -4.73 12.66
N ASN A 156 6.43 -4.97 11.46
CA ASN A 156 5.07 -5.46 11.26
C ASN A 156 5.07 -6.92 10.78
N HIS A 157 5.65 -7.20 9.63
CA HIS A 157 5.70 -8.53 9.03
C HIS A 157 6.83 -8.63 7.99
N ASP A 158 7.05 -9.84 7.49
CA ASP A 158 7.92 -10.06 6.33
C ASP A 158 7.25 -10.95 5.28
N VAL A 159 7.78 -10.87 4.05
CA VAL A 159 7.40 -11.74 2.95
C VAL A 159 8.64 -12.22 2.20
N ILE A 160 8.58 -13.46 1.71
CA ILE A 160 9.63 -14.03 0.84
C ILE A 160 9.15 -13.93 -0.61
N VAL A 161 9.99 -13.36 -1.45
CA VAL A 161 9.67 -13.08 -2.86
C VAL A 161 10.78 -13.55 -3.79
N PRO A 162 10.49 -13.75 -5.10
CA PRO A 162 11.51 -14.02 -6.11
C PRO A 162 12.53 -12.87 -6.19
N PRO A 163 13.79 -13.17 -6.63
CA PRO A 163 14.86 -12.17 -6.68
C PRO A 163 14.63 -11.02 -7.67
N ASP A 164 13.79 -11.24 -8.67
CA ASP A 164 13.45 -10.29 -9.73
C ASP A 164 12.23 -9.42 -9.43
N LEU A 165 11.61 -9.56 -8.24
CA LEU A 165 10.49 -8.71 -7.84
C LEU A 165 10.98 -7.30 -7.53
N THR A 166 10.70 -6.35 -8.43
CA THR A 166 11.10 -4.94 -8.31
C THR A 166 9.92 -3.99 -8.10
N THR A 167 8.69 -4.48 -8.16
CA THR A 167 7.48 -3.64 -8.05
C THR A 167 7.41 -2.87 -6.73
N VAL A 168 7.89 -3.46 -5.65
CA VAL A 168 7.94 -2.85 -4.30
C VAL A 168 8.74 -1.52 -4.27
N LEU A 169 9.70 -1.34 -5.17
CA LEU A 169 10.48 -0.11 -5.27
C LEU A 169 9.65 1.11 -5.76
N TYR A 170 8.50 0.85 -6.35
CA TYR A 170 7.60 1.86 -6.90
C TYR A 170 6.32 2.03 -6.08
N ASP A 171 6.20 1.32 -4.95
CA ASP A 171 5.05 1.42 -4.07
C ASP A 171 5.02 2.81 -3.40
N ASN A 172 3.81 3.35 -3.28
CA ASN A 172 3.61 4.66 -2.70
C ASN A 172 2.39 4.66 -1.74
N PRO A 173 2.49 3.94 -0.62
CA PRO A 173 1.43 3.88 0.37
C PRO A 173 1.13 5.26 0.96
N GLU A 174 -0.10 5.45 1.46
CA GLU A 174 -0.56 6.70 2.07
C GLU A 174 0.15 7.03 3.39
N SER A 175 0.76 6.03 4.04
CA SER A 175 1.59 6.19 5.25
C SER A 175 3.05 5.91 4.93
N PRO A 176 4.00 6.57 5.59
CA PRO A 176 5.42 6.27 5.41
C PRO A 176 5.76 4.86 5.90
N GLN A 177 6.47 4.10 5.08
CA GLN A 177 6.96 2.77 5.42
C GLN A 177 8.46 2.67 5.19
N LEU A 178 9.11 1.84 6.01
CA LEU A 178 10.45 1.36 5.78
C LEU A 178 10.37 -0.11 5.35
N ILE A 179 11.05 -0.46 4.25
CA ILE A 179 11.23 -1.84 3.82
C ILE A 179 12.71 -2.15 3.83
N ILE A 180 13.09 -3.26 4.46
CA ILE A 180 14.47 -3.75 4.45
C ILE A 180 14.50 -5.08 3.72
N MET A 181 15.36 -5.18 2.70
CA MET A 181 15.54 -6.37 1.90
C MET A 181 16.88 -7.04 2.20
N THR A 182 16.87 -8.36 2.30
CA THR A 182 18.08 -9.18 2.30
C THR A 182 17.88 -10.46 1.48
N CYS A 183 18.97 -11.14 1.16
CA CYS A 183 18.91 -12.44 0.48
C CYS A 183 18.27 -13.51 1.38
N GLU A 184 17.60 -14.47 0.77
CA GLU A 184 16.98 -15.61 1.46
C GLU A 184 17.31 -16.92 0.71
N GLY A 185 17.49 -18.01 1.49
CA GLY A 185 17.81 -19.33 0.98
C GLY A 185 19.31 -19.56 0.73
N ILE A 186 19.69 -20.85 0.56
CA ILE A 186 21.09 -21.34 0.53
C ILE A 186 21.92 -20.66 -0.57
N TRP A 187 21.32 -20.41 -1.73
CA TRP A 187 21.97 -19.78 -2.89
C TRP A 187 21.40 -18.39 -3.21
N SER A 188 20.85 -17.72 -2.20
CA SER A 188 20.21 -16.39 -2.41
C SER A 188 19.10 -16.42 -3.47
N GLN A 189 18.40 -17.55 -3.57
CA GLN A 189 17.36 -17.80 -4.57
C GLN A 189 16.07 -17.01 -4.33
N ALA A 190 15.95 -16.36 -3.19
CA ALA A 190 14.82 -15.48 -2.85
C ALA A 190 15.29 -14.20 -2.19
N ARG A 191 14.36 -13.30 -1.94
CA ARG A 191 14.53 -12.09 -1.14
C ARG A 191 13.53 -12.09 -0.01
N ARG A 192 13.97 -11.73 1.19
CA ARG A 192 13.12 -11.44 2.33
C ARG A 192 12.94 -9.94 2.42
N LEU A 193 11.69 -9.49 2.38
CA LEU A 193 11.29 -8.10 2.54
C LEU A 193 10.65 -7.95 3.91
N MET A 194 11.24 -7.16 4.78
CA MET A 194 10.74 -6.86 6.12
C MET A 194 10.10 -5.49 6.14
N TYR A 195 8.85 -5.40 6.59
CA TYR A 195 8.02 -4.20 6.57
C TYR A 195 7.93 -3.58 7.96
N PHE A 196 8.15 -2.27 8.01
CA PHE A 196 8.11 -1.49 9.24
C PHE A 196 7.24 -0.26 9.04
N ASP A 197 6.42 0.03 10.03
CA ASP A 197 5.52 1.18 10.04
C ASP A 197 6.12 2.32 10.87
N LEU A 198 6.05 3.55 10.36
CA LEU A 198 6.54 4.73 11.08
C LEU A 198 5.72 4.97 12.33
N GLN A 199 6.40 5.15 13.47
CA GLN A 199 5.79 5.47 14.77
C GLN A 199 6.00 6.92 15.15
N ASP A 200 7.24 7.42 15.03
CA ASP A 200 7.60 8.75 15.49
C ASP A 200 8.74 9.35 14.66
N VAL A 201 8.86 10.67 14.71
CA VAL A 201 9.95 11.46 14.11
C VAL A 201 10.36 12.57 15.06
N THR A 202 11.65 12.61 15.41
CA THR A 202 12.26 13.63 16.26
C THR A 202 13.44 14.32 15.60
#